data_3dd4071c05516c3327d9e68db683a7f0
#
_entry.id   3dd4071c05516c3327d9e68db683a7f0
#
_cell.length_a   1.000
_cell.length_b   1.000
_cell.length_c   1.000
_cell.angle_alpha   90.00
_cell.angle_beta   90.00
_cell.angle_gamma   90.00
#
_symmetry.space_group_name_H-M   'P 1'
#
loop_
_entity.id
_entity.type
_entity.pdbx_description
1 polymer ?
#
loop_
_entity_poly.entity_id
_entity_poly.type
_entity_poly.pdbx_seq_one_letter_code
_entity_poly.pdbx_strand_id
1 'polypeptide(L)'
;MKRSCRVGRQHRHGADEINYGATVLLKVRDGKASDWDSLCASFRINPRMYAATTYQPDLLPVVKNLKRAGLLVVEGRRMKLKLDDRWEKVRTALGIGLTDLAHYVRRQSLVVNSWFGPVARNTSPIDVFVAMPFLPKLEPTYKCIRRLGSKLRLKVARADDLFGAGAVVADIWQQITSARLVLADCTGRNPNVFYEIGIAHAVGKPVVLTTQRREDVPFDIAHIRFIQYRPTPLGRKELEATLEKTLRTELEL
;
A
#
# COMPACT_ATOMS: atom_id res chain seq x y z
N MET A 1 35.11 15.12 31.14
CA MET A 1 34.70 14.62 29.82
C MET A 1 34.04 13.25 29.99
N LYS A 2 32.71 13.21 30.06
CA LYS A 2 31.92 11.96 30.08
C LYS A 2 31.15 11.88 28.78
N ARG A 3 31.55 11.00 27.87
CA ARG A 3 30.79 10.68 26.64
C ARG A 3 29.66 9.72 27.01
N SER A 4 28.43 10.20 26.92
CA SER A 4 27.22 9.41 27.04
C SER A 4 27.06 8.58 25.78
N CYS A 5 27.17 7.26 25.90
CA CYS A 5 26.77 6.31 24.87
C CYS A 5 25.26 6.23 24.82
N ARG A 6 24.64 6.86 23.83
CA ARG A 6 23.24 6.59 23.47
C ARG A 6 23.20 5.29 22.69
N VAL A 7 22.88 4.21 23.36
CA VAL A 7 22.53 2.94 22.73
C VAL A 7 21.13 3.09 22.15
N GLY A 8 21.00 2.91 20.84
CA GLY A 8 19.76 3.07 20.09
C GLY A 8 18.69 2.04 20.51
N ARG A 9 17.56 2.55 20.95
CA ARG A 9 16.31 1.79 21.12
C ARG A 9 15.54 1.81 19.80
N GLN A 10 15.81 0.88 18.89
CA GLN A 10 15.09 0.85 17.62
C GLN A 10 14.36 -0.45 17.25
N HIS A 11 14.25 -1.46 18.12
CA HIS A 11 13.77 -2.77 17.62
C HIS A 11 12.66 -3.48 18.41
N ARG A 12 11.80 -2.80 19.17
CA ARG A 12 10.66 -3.48 19.83
C ARG A 12 9.27 -2.85 19.67
N HIS A 13 9.13 -1.72 19.01
CA HIS A 13 7.84 -1.00 18.99
C HIS A 13 6.77 -1.55 18.03
N GLY A 14 7.13 -2.22 16.95
CA GLY A 14 6.16 -2.63 15.93
C GLY A 14 5.24 -3.79 16.33
N ALA A 15 5.74 -4.78 17.06
CA ALA A 15 4.96 -5.96 17.42
C ALA A 15 3.99 -5.68 18.59
N ASP A 16 4.42 -4.84 19.55
CA ASP A 16 3.62 -4.49 20.72
C ASP A 16 2.49 -3.52 20.37
N GLU A 17 2.70 -2.54 19.49
CA GLU A 17 1.67 -1.62 19.00
C GLU A 17 0.50 -2.34 18.33
N ILE A 18 0.77 -3.42 17.61
CA ILE A 18 -0.24 -4.19 16.88
C ILE A 18 -1.17 -4.94 17.84
N ASN A 19 -0.64 -5.48 18.94
CA ASN A 19 -1.44 -6.19 19.95
C ASN A 19 -2.32 -5.23 20.77
N TYR A 20 -1.84 -4.02 21.04
CA TYR A 20 -2.61 -3.02 21.77
C TYR A 20 -3.70 -2.35 20.96
N GLY A 21 -3.56 -2.23 19.62
CA GLY A 21 -4.57 -1.61 18.76
C GLY A 21 -5.94 -2.28 18.85
N ALA A 22 -5.98 -3.60 18.71
CA ALA A 22 -7.23 -4.37 18.85
C ALA A 22 -7.83 -4.22 20.25
N THR A 23 -6.99 -4.28 21.28
CA THR A 23 -7.45 -4.14 22.68
C THR A 23 -7.99 -2.74 22.93
N VAL A 24 -7.40 -1.68 22.39
CA VAL A 24 -7.92 -0.30 22.48
C VAL A 24 -9.29 -0.21 21.82
N LEU A 25 -9.47 -0.71 20.60
CA LEU A 25 -10.77 -0.67 19.91
C LEU A 25 -11.86 -1.43 20.68
N LEU A 26 -11.55 -2.62 21.23
CA LEU A 26 -12.48 -3.40 22.04
C LEU A 26 -12.88 -2.65 23.32
N LYS A 27 -11.92 -2.01 24.00
CA LYS A 27 -12.21 -1.24 25.24
C LYS A 27 -13.08 -0.02 24.97
N VAL A 28 -12.86 0.67 23.83
CA VAL A 28 -13.69 1.81 23.42
C VAL A 28 -15.10 1.34 23.05
N ARG A 29 -15.23 0.26 22.29
CA ARG A 29 -16.51 -0.34 21.93
C ARG A 29 -17.33 -0.74 23.17
N ASP A 30 -16.69 -1.38 24.13
CA ASP A 30 -17.34 -1.93 25.32
C ASP A 30 -17.59 -0.86 26.40
N GLY A 31 -17.36 0.43 26.08
CA GLY A 31 -17.53 1.55 27.02
C GLY A 31 -16.51 1.59 28.16
N LYS A 32 -15.48 0.73 28.11
CA LYS A 32 -14.42 0.66 29.14
C LYS A 32 -13.36 1.76 28.99
N ALA A 33 -13.34 2.45 27.84
CA ALA A 33 -12.45 3.55 27.55
C ALA A 33 -13.19 4.60 26.72
N SER A 34 -13.69 5.64 27.36
CA SER A 34 -14.38 6.78 26.73
C SER A 34 -13.47 7.98 26.47
N ASP A 35 -12.31 8.01 27.11
CA ASP A 35 -11.30 9.05 27.02
C ASP A 35 -9.90 8.50 27.31
N TRP A 36 -8.89 9.38 27.24
CA TRP A 36 -7.49 9.00 27.47
C TRP A 36 -7.24 8.45 28.87
N ASP A 37 -7.84 9.06 29.90
CA ASP A 37 -7.61 8.67 31.29
C ASP A 37 -8.20 7.30 31.56
N SER A 38 -9.44 7.06 31.14
CA SER A 38 -10.10 5.75 31.26
C SER A 38 -9.41 4.67 30.43
N LEU A 39 -8.88 5.03 29.26
CA LEU A 39 -8.07 4.11 28.47
C LEU A 39 -6.80 3.70 29.23
N CYS A 40 -6.02 4.66 29.71
CA CYS A 40 -4.82 4.39 30.50
C CYS A 40 -5.13 3.56 31.75
N ALA A 41 -6.16 3.91 32.49
CA ALA A 41 -6.60 3.14 33.65
C ALA A 41 -6.97 1.69 33.32
N SER A 42 -7.60 1.47 32.16
CA SER A 42 -7.98 0.15 31.67
C SER A 42 -6.80 -0.76 31.34
N PHE A 43 -5.62 -0.19 31.12
CA PHE A 43 -4.33 -0.89 30.94
C PHE A 43 -3.44 -0.82 32.20
N ARG A 44 -3.96 -0.28 33.30
CA ARG A 44 -3.19 -0.03 34.55
C ARG A 44 -1.97 0.87 34.34
N ILE A 45 -2.09 1.84 33.42
CA ILE A 45 -1.04 2.81 33.10
C ILE A 45 -1.36 4.12 33.80
N ASN A 46 -0.37 4.75 34.43
CA ASN A 46 -0.53 6.09 34.97
C ASN A 46 -0.48 7.14 33.83
N PRO A 47 -1.56 7.90 33.57
CA PRO A 47 -1.60 8.85 32.45
C PRO A 47 -0.62 10.02 32.60
N ARG A 48 -0.07 10.25 33.79
CA ARG A 48 0.91 11.32 34.09
C ARG A 48 2.38 10.87 33.99
N MET A 49 2.63 9.56 33.91
CA MET A 49 3.98 9.00 33.85
C MET A 49 4.41 8.66 32.42
N TYR A 50 4.62 9.67 31.62
CA TYR A 50 5.02 9.50 30.21
C TYR A 50 6.46 9.06 29.97
N ALA A 51 7.32 8.96 31.01
CA ALA A 51 8.73 9.04 30.72
C ALA A 51 9.68 8.01 31.37
N ALA A 52 9.30 7.12 32.26
CA ALA A 52 10.37 6.56 33.07
C ALA A 52 10.38 5.07 33.40
N THR A 53 9.44 4.24 33.05
CA THR A 53 9.51 2.83 33.40
C THR A 53 9.43 1.89 32.21
N THR A 54 10.35 0.97 32.19
CA THR A 54 10.76 0.10 31.08
C THR A 54 9.71 -0.93 30.59
N TYR A 55 8.52 -0.96 31.15
CA TYR A 55 7.53 -2.03 30.93
C TYR A 55 6.08 -1.57 30.70
N GLN A 56 5.82 -0.28 30.53
CA GLN A 56 4.45 0.17 30.22
C GLN A 56 4.29 0.44 28.72
N PRO A 57 3.22 -0.04 28.08
CA PRO A 57 2.96 0.23 26.69
C PRO A 57 2.72 1.73 26.47
N ASP A 58 3.40 2.31 25.49
CA ASP A 58 3.08 3.66 25.02
C ASP A 58 1.84 3.59 24.13
N LEU A 59 0.67 3.91 24.70
CA LEU A 59 -0.59 3.87 23.97
C LEU A 59 -0.82 5.08 23.06
N LEU A 60 -0.03 6.14 23.20
CA LEU A 60 -0.23 7.35 22.38
C LEU A 60 0.03 7.14 20.88
N PRO A 61 1.12 6.47 20.48
CA PRO A 61 1.29 6.07 19.07
C PRO A 61 0.16 5.18 18.58
N VAL A 62 -0.28 4.21 19.38
CA VAL A 62 -1.39 3.31 19.04
C VAL A 62 -2.66 4.10 18.74
N VAL A 63 -3.07 4.99 19.62
CA VAL A 63 -4.27 5.85 19.44
C VAL A 63 -4.10 6.77 18.23
N LYS A 64 -2.91 7.37 18.02
CA LYS A 64 -2.61 8.18 16.84
C LYS A 64 -2.74 7.37 15.54
N ASN A 65 -2.25 6.15 15.53
CA ASN A 65 -2.31 5.27 14.35
C ASN A 65 -3.75 4.84 14.06
N LEU A 66 -4.53 4.46 15.08
CA LEU A 66 -5.95 4.15 14.94
C LEU A 66 -6.76 5.34 14.41
N LYS A 67 -6.46 6.57 14.88
CA LYS A 67 -7.06 7.79 14.36
C LYS A 67 -6.69 8.03 12.90
N ARG A 68 -5.42 7.87 12.53
CA ARG A 68 -4.96 8.01 11.14
C ARG A 68 -5.59 6.98 10.21
N ALA A 69 -5.79 5.76 10.69
CA ALA A 69 -6.48 4.70 9.97
C ALA A 69 -8.01 4.93 9.87
N GLY A 70 -8.55 5.98 10.50
CA GLY A 70 -9.99 6.26 10.50
C GLY A 70 -10.82 5.28 11.31
N LEU A 71 -10.20 4.56 12.26
CA LEU A 71 -10.85 3.58 13.14
C LEU A 71 -11.35 4.19 14.43
N LEU A 72 -10.70 5.26 14.84
CA LEU A 72 -10.95 5.93 16.09
C LEU A 72 -11.08 7.44 15.85
N VAL A 73 -12.15 8.03 16.37
CA VAL A 73 -12.32 9.47 16.45
C VAL A 73 -11.79 9.93 17.82
N VAL A 74 -10.94 10.97 17.82
CA VAL A 74 -10.35 11.54 19.03
C VAL A 74 -10.68 13.03 19.07
N GLU A 75 -11.47 13.44 20.05
CA GLU A 75 -12.00 14.79 20.15
C GLU A 75 -11.61 15.50 21.46
N GLY A 76 -11.38 16.79 21.36
CA GLY A 76 -11.18 17.70 22.49
C GLY A 76 -9.87 17.49 23.26
N ARG A 77 -9.64 18.36 24.26
CA ARG A 77 -8.42 18.35 25.10
C ARG A 77 -8.29 17.10 25.97
N ARG A 78 -9.40 16.47 26.36
CA ARG A 78 -9.43 15.23 27.16
C ARG A 78 -9.33 13.97 26.30
N MET A 79 -9.11 14.13 24.98
CA MET A 79 -9.01 13.02 24.04
C MET A 79 -10.16 12.01 24.22
N LYS A 80 -11.40 12.48 24.08
CA LYS A 80 -12.57 11.58 24.04
C LYS A 80 -12.41 10.60 22.87
N LEU A 81 -12.65 9.33 23.14
CA LEU A 81 -12.44 8.23 22.21
C LEU A 81 -13.79 7.66 21.78
N LYS A 82 -14.02 7.60 20.47
CA LYS A 82 -15.21 6.99 19.87
C LYS A 82 -14.78 6.18 18.64
N LEU A 83 -15.42 5.04 18.40
CA LEU A 83 -15.23 4.34 17.13
C LEU A 83 -15.81 5.16 15.98
N ASP A 84 -15.15 5.13 14.81
CA ASP A 84 -15.67 5.79 13.61
C ASP A 84 -16.87 5.01 13.08
N ASP A 85 -17.99 5.69 12.83
CA ASP A 85 -19.24 5.07 12.37
C ASP A 85 -19.12 4.42 10.98
N ARG A 86 -18.15 4.86 10.15
CA ARG A 86 -17.85 4.23 8.84
C ARG A 86 -17.36 2.80 9.01
N TRP A 87 -16.81 2.49 10.11
CA TRP A 87 -16.27 1.20 10.50
C TRP A 87 -17.34 0.14 10.69
N GLU A 88 -18.45 0.48 11.36
CA GLU A 88 -19.57 -0.45 11.52
C GLU A 88 -20.16 -0.85 10.17
N LYS A 89 -20.23 0.07 9.23
CA LYS A 89 -20.69 -0.22 7.86
C LYS A 89 -19.75 -1.18 7.14
N VAL A 90 -18.43 -0.97 7.23
CA VAL A 90 -17.42 -1.84 6.62
C VAL A 90 -17.40 -3.21 7.29
N ARG A 91 -17.42 -3.27 8.61
CA ARG A 91 -17.44 -4.49 9.39
C ARG A 91 -18.67 -5.35 9.06
N THR A 92 -19.84 -4.72 9.03
CA THR A 92 -21.11 -5.38 8.73
C THR A 92 -21.15 -5.87 7.27
N ALA A 93 -20.67 -5.05 6.33
CA ALA A 93 -20.61 -5.43 4.92
C ALA A 93 -19.65 -6.61 4.65
N LEU A 94 -18.57 -6.72 5.43
CA LEU A 94 -17.59 -7.80 5.30
C LEU A 94 -17.90 -9.02 6.19
N GLY A 95 -18.90 -8.94 7.08
CA GLY A 95 -19.25 -10.02 8.01
C GLY A 95 -18.14 -10.38 9.01
N ILE A 96 -17.23 -9.44 9.30
CA ILE A 96 -16.03 -9.70 10.13
C ILE A 96 -16.20 -9.17 11.56
N GLY A 97 -15.67 -9.93 12.53
CA GLY A 97 -15.58 -9.51 13.93
C GLY A 97 -14.53 -8.43 14.14
N LEU A 98 -14.59 -7.69 15.27
CA LEU A 98 -13.57 -6.68 15.61
C LEU A 98 -12.18 -7.27 15.76
N THR A 99 -12.08 -8.53 16.17
CA THR A 99 -10.81 -9.26 16.29
C THR A 99 -10.22 -9.57 14.91
N ASP A 100 -11.09 -10.01 13.99
CA ASP A 100 -10.70 -10.30 12.60
C ASP A 100 -10.31 -9.03 11.87
N LEU A 101 -10.98 -7.93 12.21
CA LEU A 101 -10.69 -6.63 11.70
C LEU A 101 -9.32 -6.12 12.13
N ALA A 102 -8.93 -6.34 13.38
CA ALA A 102 -7.59 -6.05 13.85
C ALA A 102 -6.54 -6.91 13.10
N HIS A 103 -6.87 -8.15 12.76
CA HIS A 103 -6.05 -9.02 11.91
C HIS A 103 -6.05 -8.56 10.45
N TYR A 104 -7.18 -8.08 9.92
CA TYR A 104 -7.30 -7.54 8.58
C TYR A 104 -6.50 -6.25 8.42
N VAL A 105 -6.65 -5.31 9.36
CA VAL A 105 -5.84 -4.08 9.45
C VAL A 105 -4.37 -4.41 9.62
N ARG A 106 -4.03 -5.45 10.39
CA ARG A 106 -2.65 -5.95 10.55
C ARG A 106 -2.04 -6.47 9.25
N ARG A 107 -2.84 -7.13 8.40
CA ARG A 107 -2.37 -7.63 7.09
C ARG A 107 -2.30 -6.54 6.01
N GLN A 108 -3.07 -5.46 6.16
CA GLN A 108 -3.15 -4.38 5.18
C GLN A 108 -2.52 -3.05 5.62
N SER A 109 -2.23 -2.87 6.90
CA SER A 109 -1.49 -1.71 7.37
C SER A 109 0.00 -2.01 7.51
N LEU A 110 0.65 -2.25 6.38
CA LEU A 110 2.07 -2.00 6.28
C LEU A 110 2.21 -0.48 6.39
N VAL A 111 2.58 0.03 7.57
CA VAL A 111 3.02 1.43 7.70
C VAL A 111 4.41 1.50 7.07
N VAL A 112 4.44 1.63 5.76
CA VAL A 112 5.67 1.93 5.05
C VAL A 112 5.93 3.41 5.26
N ASN A 113 6.81 3.74 6.19
CA ASN A 113 7.48 5.03 6.17
C ASN A 113 8.43 5.01 4.97
N SER A 114 7.88 5.24 3.80
CA SER A 114 8.65 5.28 2.58
C SER A 114 9.64 6.44 2.62
N TRP A 115 10.87 6.19 2.20
CA TRP A 115 11.85 7.23 1.91
C TRP A 115 11.31 8.29 0.95
N PHE A 116 10.34 7.93 0.11
CA PHE A 116 9.74 8.78 -0.92
C PHE A 116 8.49 9.54 -0.46
N GLY A 117 8.16 9.49 0.82
CA GLY A 117 7.00 10.18 1.38
C GLY A 117 5.77 9.29 1.59
N PRO A 118 4.66 9.88 2.03
CA PRO A 118 3.44 9.13 2.32
C PRO A 118 2.84 8.51 1.06
N VAL A 119 2.15 7.40 1.22
CA VAL A 119 1.33 6.80 0.15
C VAL A 119 0.27 7.81 -0.28
N ALA A 120 0.21 8.11 -1.56
CA ALA A 120 -0.80 9.02 -2.10
C ALA A 120 -2.20 8.43 -1.87
N ARG A 121 -3.06 9.18 -1.18
CA ARG A 121 -4.46 8.79 -1.03
C ARG A 121 -5.20 9.12 -2.33
N ASN A 122 -5.51 8.11 -3.13
CA ASN A 122 -6.52 8.08 -4.22
C ASN A 122 -6.82 9.40 -4.95
N THR A 123 -5.83 10.21 -5.23
CA THR A 123 -5.97 11.44 -6.01
C THR A 123 -5.46 11.27 -7.43
N SER A 124 -4.93 10.08 -7.78
CA SER A 124 -4.39 9.85 -9.11
C SER A 124 -5.50 9.70 -10.13
N PRO A 125 -5.41 10.41 -11.23
CA PRO A 125 -6.27 10.16 -12.37
C PRO A 125 -5.92 8.87 -13.13
N ILE A 126 -4.97 8.06 -12.68
CA ILE A 126 -4.45 6.88 -13.38
C ILE A 126 -5.06 5.59 -12.80
N ASP A 127 -5.62 4.74 -13.66
CA ASP A 127 -6.09 3.42 -13.29
C ASP A 127 -4.96 2.39 -13.39
N VAL A 128 -4.18 2.45 -14.48
CA VAL A 128 -3.08 1.53 -14.77
C VAL A 128 -1.77 2.30 -14.96
N PHE A 129 -0.83 2.06 -14.08
CA PHE A 129 0.55 2.53 -14.27
C PHE A 129 1.34 1.50 -15.07
N VAL A 130 2.01 1.92 -16.14
CA VAL A 130 2.79 1.03 -17.00
C VAL A 130 4.28 1.19 -16.71
N ALA A 131 4.85 0.19 -16.08
CA ALA A 131 6.28 0.05 -15.84
C ALA A 131 6.94 -0.67 -17.03
N MET A 132 7.61 0.06 -17.91
CA MET A 132 8.27 -0.54 -19.07
C MET A 132 9.47 0.30 -19.55
N PRO A 133 10.47 -0.35 -20.21
CA PRO A 133 11.60 0.39 -20.75
C PRO A 133 11.18 1.40 -21.82
N PHE A 134 11.76 2.61 -21.79
CA PHE A 134 11.54 3.66 -22.80
C PHE A 134 12.36 3.38 -24.07
N LEU A 135 12.06 2.28 -24.74
CA LEU A 135 12.77 1.84 -25.95
C LEU A 135 11.87 2.00 -27.18
N PRO A 136 12.37 2.57 -28.30
CA PRO A 136 11.58 2.74 -29.53
C PRO A 136 10.92 1.44 -30.01
N LYS A 137 11.59 0.30 -29.84
CA LYS A 137 11.06 -1.03 -30.21
C LYS A 137 9.84 -1.47 -29.38
N LEU A 138 9.63 -0.90 -28.17
CA LEU A 138 8.51 -1.20 -27.31
C LEU A 138 7.35 -0.19 -27.46
N GLU A 139 7.57 0.90 -28.13
CA GLU A 139 6.55 1.93 -28.35
C GLU A 139 5.28 1.40 -29.05
N PRO A 140 5.34 0.50 -30.06
CA PRO A 140 4.13 -0.10 -30.62
C PRO A 140 3.33 -0.93 -29.59
N THR A 141 4.02 -1.58 -28.63
CA THR A 141 3.36 -2.32 -27.55
C THR A 141 2.69 -1.36 -26.56
N TYR A 142 3.36 -0.27 -26.20
CA TYR A 142 2.77 0.75 -25.32
C TYR A 142 1.53 1.39 -25.96
N LYS A 143 1.58 1.74 -27.25
CA LYS A 143 0.41 2.24 -27.99
C LYS A 143 -0.76 1.24 -27.99
N CYS A 144 -0.47 -0.06 -28.08
CA CYS A 144 -1.46 -1.11 -27.98
C CYS A 144 -2.13 -1.12 -26.59
N ILE A 145 -1.33 -1.04 -25.51
CA ILE A 145 -1.81 -0.99 -24.13
C ILE A 145 -2.68 0.26 -23.90
N ARG A 146 -2.24 1.43 -24.35
CA ARG A 146 -3.02 2.68 -24.24
C ARG A 146 -4.36 2.60 -24.99
N ARG A 147 -4.37 2.04 -26.19
CA ARG A 147 -5.62 1.83 -26.98
C ARG A 147 -6.57 0.92 -26.24
N LEU A 148 -6.07 -0.18 -25.64
CA LEU A 148 -6.89 -1.06 -24.81
C LEU A 148 -7.44 -0.32 -23.60
N GLY A 149 -6.62 0.48 -22.92
CA GLY A 149 -7.08 1.34 -21.81
C GLY A 149 -8.23 2.24 -22.23
N SER A 150 -8.10 2.94 -23.36
CA SER A 150 -9.16 3.79 -23.89
C SER A 150 -10.44 3.01 -24.19
N LYS A 151 -10.32 1.80 -24.78
CA LYS A 151 -11.45 0.89 -25.02
C LYS A 151 -12.19 0.51 -23.74
N LEU A 152 -11.44 0.28 -22.65
CA LEU A 152 -11.97 -0.09 -21.34
C LEU A 152 -12.33 1.13 -20.45
N ARG A 153 -12.17 2.35 -20.96
CA ARG A 153 -12.36 3.62 -20.24
C ARG A 153 -11.44 3.75 -19.02
N LEU A 154 -10.23 3.16 -19.11
CA LEU A 154 -9.19 3.24 -18.11
C LEU A 154 -8.17 4.30 -18.50
N LYS A 155 -7.72 5.07 -17.52
CA LYS A 155 -6.59 5.98 -17.67
C LYS A 155 -5.29 5.20 -17.49
N VAL A 156 -4.57 5.03 -18.59
CA VAL A 156 -3.29 4.32 -18.65
C VAL A 156 -2.19 5.34 -18.88
N ALA A 157 -1.13 5.30 -18.08
CA ALA A 157 0.03 6.16 -18.25
C ALA A 157 1.32 5.43 -17.87
N ARG A 158 2.40 5.82 -18.54
CA ARG A 158 3.79 5.47 -18.27
C ARG A 158 4.49 6.69 -17.66
N ALA A 159 5.62 6.51 -17.01
CA ALA A 159 6.31 7.61 -16.32
C ALA A 159 6.66 8.79 -17.24
N ASP A 160 7.06 8.52 -18.49
CA ASP A 160 7.39 9.56 -19.48
C ASP A 160 6.19 10.35 -20.03
N ASP A 161 4.99 9.83 -19.94
CA ASP A 161 3.76 10.59 -20.26
C ASP A 161 3.43 11.65 -19.21
N LEU A 162 3.93 11.47 -17.99
CA LEU A 162 3.54 12.27 -16.83
C LEU A 162 4.60 13.31 -16.48
N PHE A 163 5.85 12.99 -16.74
CA PHE A 163 7.00 13.78 -16.33
C PHE A 163 7.95 13.94 -17.50
N GLY A 164 8.50 15.13 -17.70
CA GLY A 164 9.57 15.38 -18.68
C GLY A 164 10.83 14.57 -18.35
N ALA A 165 11.90 14.75 -19.12
CA ALA A 165 13.17 14.06 -18.94
C ALA A 165 13.69 14.22 -17.50
N GLY A 166 13.47 13.20 -16.64
CA GLY A 166 13.93 13.20 -15.26
C GLY A 166 12.85 12.91 -14.22
N ALA A 167 11.92 11.98 -14.49
CA ALA A 167 10.98 11.51 -13.46
C ALA A 167 11.74 11.15 -12.17
N VAL A 168 11.48 11.90 -11.10
CA VAL A 168 12.08 11.65 -9.80
C VAL A 168 11.44 10.39 -9.22
N VAL A 169 12.21 9.54 -8.55
CA VAL A 169 11.72 8.28 -7.96
C VAL A 169 10.51 8.50 -7.03
N ALA A 170 10.41 9.67 -6.39
CA ALA A 170 9.26 10.07 -5.59
C ALA A 170 7.96 10.16 -6.43
N ASP A 171 8.04 10.62 -7.67
CA ASP A 171 6.88 10.72 -8.56
C ASP A 171 6.42 9.33 -9.01
N ILE A 172 7.37 8.44 -9.34
CA ILE A 172 7.10 7.04 -9.66
C ILE A 172 6.43 6.34 -8.46
N TRP A 173 6.93 6.56 -7.24
CA TRP A 173 6.32 6.09 -6.02
C TRP A 173 4.86 6.53 -5.89
N GLN A 174 4.58 7.82 -6.09
CA GLN A 174 3.22 8.34 -6.03
C GLN A 174 2.31 7.71 -7.08
N GLN A 175 2.79 7.52 -8.30
CA GLN A 175 2.01 6.89 -9.36
C GLN A 175 1.71 5.42 -9.06
N ILE A 176 2.71 4.64 -8.64
CA ILE A 176 2.52 3.24 -8.26
C ILE A 176 1.53 3.14 -7.10
N THR A 177 1.69 3.96 -6.04
CA THR A 177 0.85 3.87 -4.85
C THR A 177 -0.57 4.35 -5.07
N SER A 178 -0.82 5.24 -6.03
CA SER A 178 -2.14 5.75 -6.36
C SER A 178 -2.86 4.96 -7.46
N ALA A 179 -2.15 4.32 -8.37
CA ALA A 179 -2.75 3.50 -9.41
C ALA A 179 -3.53 2.31 -8.83
N ARG A 180 -4.55 1.84 -9.56
CA ARG A 180 -5.32 0.64 -9.18
C ARG A 180 -4.54 -0.64 -9.48
N LEU A 181 -3.72 -0.62 -10.54
CA LEU A 181 -2.93 -1.76 -11.01
C LEU A 181 -1.63 -1.28 -11.66
N VAL A 182 -0.58 -2.09 -11.56
CA VAL A 182 0.67 -1.91 -12.29
C VAL A 182 0.78 -2.95 -13.39
N LEU A 183 1.00 -2.52 -14.63
CA LEU A 183 1.32 -3.38 -15.75
C LEU A 183 2.82 -3.27 -16.05
N ALA A 184 3.58 -4.33 -15.84
CA ALA A 184 5.04 -4.30 -15.96
C ALA A 184 5.54 -5.15 -17.12
N ASP A 185 6.33 -4.55 -18.02
CA ASP A 185 6.97 -5.26 -19.14
C ASP A 185 8.43 -5.58 -18.82
N CYS A 186 8.72 -6.86 -18.59
CA CYS A 186 10.03 -7.37 -18.21
C CYS A 186 11.01 -7.51 -19.40
N THR A 187 10.59 -7.18 -20.63
CA THR A 187 11.40 -7.35 -21.85
C THR A 187 12.73 -6.64 -21.73
N GLY A 188 13.81 -7.38 -21.94
CA GLY A 188 15.17 -6.85 -21.93
C GLY A 188 15.76 -6.62 -20.55
N ARG A 189 15.11 -7.10 -19.48
CA ARG A 189 15.62 -7.08 -18.10
C ARG A 189 16.01 -5.71 -17.60
N ASN A 190 15.18 -4.70 -17.86
CA ASN A 190 15.46 -3.35 -17.37
C ASN A 190 15.39 -3.29 -15.83
N PRO A 191 16.46 -2.90 -15.14
CA PRO A 191 16.52 -2.90 -13.68
C PRO A 191 15.50 -1.95 -13.05
N ASN A 192 15.15 -0.84 -13.70
CA ASN A 192 14.17 0.12 -13.18
C ASN A 192 12.78 -0.50 -13.13
N VAL A 193 12.41 -1.30 -14.15
CA VAL A 193 11.12 -2.01 -14.15
C VAL A 193 11.03 -2.99 -12.97
N PHE A 194 12.11 -3.71 -12.66
CA PHE A 194 12.10 -4.62 -11.51
C PHE A 194 12.06 -3.89 -10.17
N TYR A 195 12.69 -2.72 -10.09
CA TYR A 195 12.57 -1.86 -8.93
C TYR A 195 11.12 -1.39 -8.72
N GLU A 196 10.43 -0.99 -9.79
CA GLU A 196 9.02 -0.59 -9.79
C GLU A 196 8.09 -1.76 -9.41
N ILE A 197 8.35 -2.97 -9.93
CA ILE A 197 7.65 -4.20 -9.54
C ILE A 197 7.82 -4.46 -8.04
N GLY A 198 9.05 -4.36 -7.53
CA GLY A 198 9.34 -4.53 -6.10
C GLY A 198 8.58 -3.54 -5.23
N ILE A 199 8.53 -2.28 -5.62
CA ILE A 199 7.73 -1.25 -4.94
C ILE A 199 6.25 -1.63 -4.96
N ALA A 200 5.70 -1.98 -6.14
CA ALA A 200 4.30 -2.34 -6.29
C ALA A 200 3.90 -3.53 -5.39
N HIS A 201 4.71 -4.59 -5.37
CA HIS A 201 4.49 -5.74 -4.51
C HIS A 201 4.57 -5.37 -3.01
N ALA A 202 5.58 -4.56 -2.62
CA ALA A 202 5.76 -4.14 -1.23
C ALA A 202 4.57 -3.32 -0.69
N VAL A 203 3.89 -2.56 -1.55
CA VAL A 203 2.70 -1.77 -1.17
C VAL A 203 1.38 -2.48 -1.48
N GLY A 204 1.42 -3.76 -1.86
CA GLY A 204 0.23 -4.59 -2.09
C GLY A 204 -0.55 -4.22 -3.36
N LYS A 205 0.09 -3.63 -4.38
CA LYS A 205 -0.56 -3.37 -5.67
C LYS A 205 -0.62 -4.63 -6.51
N PRO A 206 -1.75 -4.90 -7.19
CA PRO A 206 -1.80 -5.93 -8.22
C PRO A 206 -0.79 -5.62 -9.32
N VAL A 207 0.01 -6.60 -9.72
CA VAL A 207 0.97 -6.46 -10.81
C VAL A 207 0.69 -7.50 -11.88
N VAL A 208 0.48 -7.04 -13.11
CA VAL A 208 0.38 -7.89 -14.30
C VAL A 208 1.71 -7.83 -15.04
N LEU A 209 2.38 -8.97 -15.17
CA LEU A 209 3.65 -9.08 -15.85
C LEU A 209 3.46 -9.42 -17.34
N THR A 210 4.21 -8.74 -18.21
CA THR A 210 4.33 -9.07 -19.62
C THR A 210 5.79 -9.22 -20.01
N THR A 211 6.09 -9.99 -21.05
CA THR A 211 7.44 -10.12 -21.59
C THR A 211 7.43 -10.66 -23.01
N GLN A 212 8.43 -10.31 -23.81
CA GLN A 212 8.64 -10.95 -25.12
C GLN A 212 9.38 -12.30 -25.01
N ARG A 213 10.19 -12.48 -23.96
CA ARG A 213 10.98 -13.69 -23.75
C ARG A 213 10.88 -14.14 -22.29
N ARG A 214 10.63 -15.42 -22.08
CA ARG A 214 10.53 -16.02 -20.75
C ARG A 214 11.78 -15.77 -19.89
N GLU A 215 12.95 -15.81 -20.54
CA GLU A 215 14.26 -15.63 -19.90
C GLU A 215 14.45 -14.23 -19.33
N ASP A 216 13.65 -13.26 -19.76
CA ASP A 216 13.70 -11.89 -19.24
C ASP A 216 13.04 -11.77 -17.86
N VAL A 217 12.24 -12.75 -17.44
CA VAL A 217 11.61 -12.79 -16.09
C VAL A 217 12.59 -13.42 -15.11
N PRO A 218 13.04 -12.69 -14.05
CA PRO A 218 13.93 -13.24 -13.02
C PRO A 218 13.33 -14.40 -12.27
N PHE A 219 14.17 -15.29 -11.76
CA PHE A 219 13.78 -16.48 -11.02
C PHE A 219 12.87 -16.14 -9.81
N ASP A 220 13.20 -15.06 -9.06
CA ASP A 220 12.46 -14.66 -7.86
C ASP A 220 10.99 -14.31 -8.12
N ILE A 221 10.64 -13.89 -9.35
CA ILE A 221 9.27 -13.56 -9.73
C ILE A 221 8.72 -14.51 -10.83
N ALA A 222 9.47 -15.52 -11.24
CA ALA A 222 9.08 -16.46 -12.31
C ALA A 222 7.88 -17.35 -11.90
N HIS A 223 7.57 -17.44 -10.60
CA HIS A 223 6.39 -18.13 -10.08
C HIS A 223 5.09 -17.30 -10.25
N ILE A 224 5.21 -16.00 -10.52
CA ILE A 224 4.07 -15.13 -10.82
C ILE A 224 3.66 -15.35 -12.27
N ARG A 225 2.36 -15.47 -12.53
CA ARG A 225 1.85 -15.60 -13.89
C ARG A 225 2.21 -14.38 -14.71
N PHE A 226 2.78 -14.59 -15.90
CA PHE A 226 3.08 -13.52 -16.85
C PHE A 226 2.50 -13.84 -18.23
N ILE A 227 2.28 -12.79 -19.03
CA ILE A 227 1.79 -12.87 -20.41
C ILE A 227 2.99 -12.75 -21.34
N GLN A 228 3.33 -13.83 -22.00
CA GLN A 228 4.37 -13.79 -23.04
C GLN A 228 3.76 -13.37 -24.38
N TYR A 229 4.43 -12.46 -25.11
CA TYR A 229 3.95 -11.97 -26.39
C TYR A 229 5.06 -11.83 -27.44
N ARG A 230 4.70 -11.86 -28.72
CA ARG A 230 5.61 -11.62 -29.84
C ARG A 230 5.57 -10.14 -30.26
N PRO A 231 6.72 -9.50 -30.63
CA PRO A 231 6.77 -8.10 -31.05
C PRO A 231 6.25 -7.89 -32.48
N THR A 232 5.28 -8.64 -32.90
CA THR A 232 4.63 -8.57 -34.21
C THR A 232 3.24 -7.95 -34.12
N PRO A 233 2.67 -7.44 -35.22
CA PRO A 233 1.27 -6.94 -35.18
C PRO A 233 0.29 -7.98 -34.67
N LEU A 234 0.43 -9.25 -35.08
CA LEU A 234 -0.42 -10.34 -34.61
C LEU A 234 -0.19 -10.64 -33.12
N GLY A 235 1.08 -10.73 -32.68
CA GLY A 235 1.39 -10.99 -31.26
C GLY A 235 0.90 -9.88 -30.34
N ARG A 236 0.90 -8.60 -30.79
CA ARG A 236 0.31 -7.51 -30.01
C ARG A 236 -1.22 -7.58 -29.95
N LYS A 237 -1.88 -8.08 -31.00
CA LYS A 237 -3.34 -8.33 -30.96
C LYS A 237 -3.70 -9.45 -29.98
N GLU A 238 -2.89 -10.50 -29.94
CA GLU A 238 -3.04 -11.60 -28.95
C GLU A 238 -2.81 -11.09 -27.52
N LEU A 239 -1.78 -10.24 -27.33
CA LEU A 239 -1.52 -9.56 -26.06
C LEU A 239 -2.71 -8.72 -25.62
N GLU A 240 -3.27 -7.90 -26.53
CA GLU A 240 -4.43 -7.04 -26.25
C GLU A 240 -5.62 -7.87 -25.77
N ALA A 241 -5.94 -8.97 -26.44
CA ALA A 241 -7.05 -9.85 -26.07
C ALA A 241 -6.85 -10.50 -24.69
N THR A 242 -5.60 -10.91 -24.38
CA THR A 242 -5.27 -11.50 -23.08
C THR A 242 -5.29 -10.46 -21.98
N LEU A 243 -4.71 -9.29 -22.22
CA LEU A 243 -4.72 -8.17 -21.27
C LEU A 243 -6.13 -7.68 -21.00
N GLU A 244 -7.01 -7.62 -22.00
CA GLU A 244 -8.41 -7.23 -21.79
C GLU A 244 -9.10 -8.13 -20.76
N LYS A 245 -8.95 -9.44 -20.89
CA LYS A 245 -9.51 -10.41 -19.93
C LYS A 245 -8.92 -10.20 -18.54
N THR A 246 -7.60 -10.06 -18.47
CA THR A 246 -6.88 -9.88 -17.20
C THR A 246 -7.31 -8.59 -16.52
N LEU A 247 -7.31 -7.45 -17.24
CA LEU A 247 -7.71 -6.16 -16.66
C LEU A 247 -9.15 -6.14 -16.20
N ARG A 248 -10.07 -6.80 -16.93
CA ARG A 248 -11.47 -6.93 -16.49
C ARG A 248 -11.59 -7.70 -15.18
N THR A 249 -10.82 -8.76 -15.02
CA THR A 249 -10.82 -9.57 -13.79
C THR A 249 -10.19 -8.81 -12.63
N GLU A 250 -9.00 -8.25 -12.82
CA GLU A 250 -8.24 -7.60 -11.73
C GLU A 250 -8.85 -6.27 -11.28
N LEU A 251 -9.56 -5.58 -12.16
CA LEU A 251 -10.17 -4.27 -11.88
C LEU A 251 -11.69 -4.35 -11.69
N GLU A 252 -12.28 -5.55 -11.74
CA GLU A 252 -13.74 -5.80 -11.57
C GLU A 252 -14.59 -4.93 -12.51
N LEU A 253 -14.32 -5.01 -13.84
CA LEU A 253 -14.94 -4.18 -14.89
C LEU A 253 -16.12 -4.90 -15.58
#